data_fac275e3a47d5401efe73a6e605cc908
#
_entry.id   fac275e3a47d5401efe73a6e605cc908
#
_cell.length_a   1.000
_cell.length_b   1.000
_cell.length_c   1.000
_cell.angle_alpha   90.00
_cell.angle_beta   90.00
_cell.angle_gamma   90.00
#
_symmetry.space_group_name_H-M   'P 1'
#
loop_
_entity.id
_entity.type
_entity.pdbx_description
1 polymer ?
#
loop_
_entity_poly.entity_id
_entity_poly.type
_entity_poly.pdbx_seq_one_letter_code
_entity_poly.pdbx_strand_id
1 'polypeptide(L)'
;MAQAHLNPVIASHLVEIKAEENPDTRVYVFERGEHGEDVITYRDLHEKANRLARLLLEKGIKTGDTFGVFMRNYPEFVYSLVAGTTIGAIMVPIDPRSRGDRLKYLLTNSGAKAVIVSIECLEQLEEVLKDVPDLKFIAVAYQRDLGMPVSPKYHALNETLEKDTWETVDQMIMDVRQPMEIIYTSGTTGDPKGVAIRNNRTGLFNILNMIVWKYKKDDILYNGLSLTHGNAQAVTLFPALALGITAVFSPRFTKSRI
;
A
#
# COMPACT_ATOMS: atom_id res chain seq x y z
N MET A 1 -4.15 26.45 -14.52
CA MET A 1 -4.68 25.11 -14.89
C MET A 1 -5.91 24.90 -14.04
N ALA A 2 -7.04 24.44 -14.62
CA ALA A 2 -8.24 24.16 -13.84
C ALA A 2 -7.88 23.05 -12.84
N GLN A 3 -8.07 23.28 -11.53
CA GLN A 3 -7.99 22.21 -10.54
C GLN A 3 -8.95 21.10 -10.98
N ALA A 4 -8.38 19.95 -11.35
CA ALA A 4 -9.19 18.78 -11.62
C ALA A 4 -10.02 18.53 -10.37
N HIS A 5 -11.35 18.38 -10.52
CA HIS A 5 -12.23 18.12 -9.38
C HIS A 5 -11.82 16.80 -8.72
N LEU A 6 -11.16 16.89 -7.57
CA LEU A 6 -10.78 15.74 -6.77
C LEU A 6 -12.03 14.97 -6.31
N ASN A 7 -12.00 13.65 -6.47
CA ASN A 7 -13.11 12.78 -6.08
C ASN A 7 -12.75 12.00 -4.81
N PRO A 8 -13.33 12.27 -3.63
CA PRO A 8 -12.96 11.64 -2.37
C PRO A 8 -13.21 10.12 -2.31
N VAL A 9 -13.80 9.54 -3.34
CA VAL A 9 -13.94 8.09 -3.49
C VAL A 9 -12.62 7.44 -3.94
N ILE A 10 -11.74 8.19 -4.62
CA ILE A 10 -10.41 7.73 -5.04
C ILE A 10 -9.42 7.99 -3.91
N ALA A 11 -8.68 6.96 -3.50
CA ALA A 11 -7.83 7.03 -2.31
C ALA A 11 -6.78 8.15 -2.38
N SER A 12 -6.11 8.33 -3.52
CA SER A 12 -5.11 9.40 -3.69
C SER A 12 -5.73 10.80 -3.65
N HIS A 13 -6.91 10.99 -4.26
CA HIS A 13 -7.65 12.26 -4.18
C HIS A 13 -8.08 12.58 -2.75
N LEU A 14 -8.58 11.56 -2.02
CA LEU A 14 -8.95 11.72 -0.62
C LEU A 14 -7.77 12.13 0.25
N VAL A 15 -6.60 11.50 0.03
CA VAL A 15 -5.37 11.85 0.76
C VAL A 15 -4.95 13.29 0.47
N GLU A 16 -5.00 13.73 -0.79
CA GLU A 16 -4.69 15.12 -1.16
C GLU A 16 -5.63 16.11 -0.47
N ILE A 17 -6.95 15.90 -0.54
CA ILE A 17 -7.96 16.71 0.15
C ILE A 17 -7.66 16.77 1.66
N LYS A 18 -7.42 15.61 2.29
CA LYS A 18 -7.19 15.53 3.73
C LYS A 18 -5.86 16.14 4.16
N ALA A 19 -4.83 16.05 3.34
CA ALA A 19 -3.53 16.67 3.58
C ALA A 19 -3.62 18.21 3.51
N GLU A 20 -4.51 18.76 2.66
CA GLU A 20 -4.78 20.20 2.62
C GLU A 20 -5.63 20.67 3.80
N GLU A 21 -6.71 19.93 4.14
CA GLU A 21 -7.65 20.31 5.19
C GLU A 21 -7.12 20.09 6.61
N ASN A 22 -6.47 18.95 6.86
CA ASN A 22 -6.10 18.46 8.19
C ASN A 22 -4.75 17.73 8.17
N PRO A 23 -3.66 18.37 7.76
CA PRO A 23 -2.36 17.71 7.48
C PRO A 23 -1.80 16.91 8.65
N ASP A 24 -1.96 17.39 9.87
CA ASP A 24 -1.33 16.82 11.06
C ASP A 24 -2.20 15.77 11.79
N THR A 25 -3.35 15.40 11.20
CA THR A 25 -4.20 14.34 11.73
C THR A 25 -3.49 12.98 11.61
N ARG A 26 -3.29 12.31 12.73
CA ARG A 26 -2.79 10.92 12.80
C ARG A 26 -3.84 9.99 12.19
N VAL A 27 -3.52 9.36 11.09
CA VAL A 27 -4.42 8.42 10.41
C VAL A 27 -4.01 6.97 10.62
N TYR A 28 -2.69 6.69 10.62
CA TYR A 28 -2.18 5.34 10.82
C TYR A 28 -1.07 5.30 11.86
N VAL A 29 -1.01 4.18 12.59
CA VAL A 29 0.08 3.82 13.49
C VAL A 29 0.50 2.40 13.16
N PHE A 30 1.79 2.21 12.90
CA PHE A 30 2.37 0.89 12.67
C PHE A 30 3.26 0.53 13.85
N GLU A 31 2.89 -0.51 14.59
CA GLU A 31 3.69 -1.01 15.70
C GLU A 31 4.98 -1.66 15.21
N ARG A 32 6.11 -1.35 15.84
CA ARG A 32 7.42 -1.96 15.58
C ARG A 32 7.90 -2.85 16.73
N GLY A 33 7.01 -3.29 17.59
CA GLY A 33 7.34 -4.09 18.77
C GLY A 33 8.13 -3.27 19.80
N GLU A 34 9.33 -3.74 20.15
CA GLU A 34 10.21 -3.07 21.13
C GLU A 34 10.85 -1.78 20.58
N HIS A 35 10.80 -1.58 19.25
CA HIS A 35 11.35 -0.39 18.57
C HIS A 35 10.36 0.77 18.48
N GLY A 36 9.23 0.70 19.16
CA GLY A 36 8.22 1.76 19.19
C GLY A 36 7.17 1.66 18.10
N GLU A 37 6.78 2.77 17.52
CA GLU A 37 5.72 2.88 16.52
C GLU A 37 6.06 3.93 15.45
N ASP A 38 5.57 3.72 14.23
CA ASP A 38 5.58 4.70 13.16
C ASP A 38 4.20 5.36 13.09
N VAL A 39 4.14 6.65 13.38
CA VAL A 39 2.93 7.47 13.31
C VAL A 39 2.87 8.15 11.96
N ILE A 40 1.78 7.97 11.23
CA ILE A 40 1.58 8.52 9.89
C ILE A 40 0.43 9.51 9.92
N THR A 41 0.73 10.75 9.54
CA THR A 41 -0.26 11.81 9.34
C THR A 41 -0.72 11.85 7.88
N TYR A 42 -1.77 12.64 7.57
CA TYR A 42 -2.15 12.85 6.16
C TYR A 42 -1.04 13.55 5.38
N ARG A 43 -0.28 14.46 6.00
CA ARG A 43 0.90 15.10 5.40
C ARG A 43 1.93 14.05 5.01
N ASP A 44 2.35 13.19 5.96
CA ASP A 44 3.33 12.13 5.71
C ASP A 44 2.86 11.21 4.58
N LEU A 45 1.59 10.81 4.62
CA LEU A 45 1.00 9.93 3.61
C LEU A 45 1.03 10.57 2.23
N HIS A 46 0.63 11.84 2.12
CA HIS A 46 0.63 12.58 0.86
C HIS A 46 2.05 12.75 0.31
N GLU A 47 2.97 13.24 1.11
CA GLU A 47 4.35 13.49 0.68
C GLU A 47 5.07 12.22 0.26
N LYS A 48 5.06 11.18 1.10
CA LYS A 48 5.78 9.93 0.82
C LYS A 48 5.16 9.16 -0.34
N ALA A 49 3.83 9.19 -0.48
CA ALA A 49 3.17 8.60 -1.64
C ALA A 49 3.53 9.32 -2.94
N ASN A 50 3.65 10.64 -2.95
CA ASN A 50 4.09 11.39 -4.14
C ASN A 50 5.55 11.08 -4.53
N ARG A 51 6.46 10.98 -3.53
CA ARG A 51 7.84 10.54 -3.80
C ARG A 51 7.89 9.15 -4.44
N LEU A 52 7.08 8.22 -3.92
CA LEU A 52 7.00 6.87 -4.48
C LEU A 52 6.34 6.84 -5.86
N ALA A 53 5.28 7.62 -6.07
CA ALA A 53 4.62 7.75 -7.37
C ALA A 53 5.60 8.23 -8.45
N ARG A 54 6.39 9.27 -8.13
CA ARG A 54 7.45 9.76 -9.01
C ARG A 54 8.51 8.69 -9.30
N LEU A 55 8.98 7.98 -8.28
CA LEU A 55 9.92 6.88 -8.47
C LEU A 55 9.38 5.83 -9.44
N LEU A 56 8.13 5.40 -9.26
CA LEU A 56 7.50 4.41 -10.13
C LEU A 56 7.41 4.90 -11.58
N LEU A 57 7.04 6.18 -11.80
CA LEU A 57 7.01 6.79 -13.15
C LEU A 57 8.42 6.84 -13.77
N GLU A 58 9.44 7.25 -13.02
CA GLU A 58 10.85 7.27 -13.46
C GLU A 58 11.37 5.88 -13.85
N LYS A 59 10.84 4.83 -13.20
CA LYS A 59 11.15 3.43 -13.53
C LYS A 59 10.28 2.86 -14.63
N GLY A 60 9.45 3.70 -15.27
CA GLY A 60 8.67 3.34 -16.44
C GLY A 60 7.34 2.63 -16.14
N ILE A 61 6.87 2.65 -14.90
CA ILE A 61 5.54 2.17 -14.53
C ILE A 61 4.51 3.20 -15.00
N LYS A 62 3.49 2.74 -15.70
CA LYS A 62 2.46 3.56 -16.34
C LYS A 62 1.07 3.23 -15.80
N THR A 63 0.11 4.08 -16.09
CA THR A 63 -1.32 3.80 -15.86
C THR A 63 -1.72 2.45 -16.46
N GLY A 64 -2.36 1.62 -15.65
CA GLY A 64 -2.76 0.25 -15.99
C GLY A 64 -1.69 -0.83 -15.79
N ASP A 65 -0.43 -0.46 -15.57
CA ASP A 65 0.61 -1.42 -15.19
C ASP A 65 0.38 -1.94 -13.76
N THR A 66 0.85 -3.15 -13.49
CA THR A 66 0.78 -3.74 -12.16
C THR A 66 2.14 -3.73 -11.47
N PHE A 67 2.14 -3.60 -10.15
CA PHE A 67 3.32 -3.73 -9.30
C PHE A 67 3.00 -4.47 -8.00
N GLY A 68 3.91 -5.33 -7.57
CA GLY A 68 3.78 -6.10 -6.34
C GLY A 68 4.14 -5.26 -5.09
N VAL A 69 3.43 -5.51 -3.99
CA VAL A 69 3.80 -5.02 -2.65
C VAL A 69 3.94 -6.23 -1.74
N PHE A 70 5.17 -6.62 -1.46
CA PHE A 70 5.52 -7.86 -0.78
C PHE A 70 6.16 -7.56 0.57
N MET A 71 5.32 -7.37 1.57
CA MET A 71 5.74 -6.98 2.92
C MET A 71 4.68 -7.30 3.97
N ARG A 72 5.06 -7.16 5.24
CA ARG A 72 4.14 -7.15 6.38
C ARG A 72 3.37 -5.83 6.45
N ASN A 73 2.66 -5.60 7.56
CA ASN A 73 2.02 -4.33 7.84
C ASN A 73 3.09 -3.27 8.17
N TYR A 74 3.55 -2.57 7.14
CA TYR A 74 4.50 -1.47 7.23
C TYR A 74 3.93 -0.20 6.58
N PRO A 75 4.42 0.99 6.94
CA PRO A 75 3.99 2.26 6.35
C PRO A 75 4.09 2.28 4.83
N GLU A 76 5.09 1.63 4.26
CA GLU A 76 5.32 1.57 2.81
C GLU A 76 4.18 0.89 2.05
N PHE A 77 3.40 0.05 2.72
CA PHE A 77 2.20 -0.53 2.12
C PHE A 77 1.18 0.56 1.76
N VAL A 78 0.89 1.46 2.71
CA VAL A 78 -0.09 2.54 2.47
C VAL A 78 0.45 3.60 1.53
N TYR A 79 1.74 3.90 1.57
CA TYR A 79 2.38 4.78 0.58
C TYR A 79 2.27 4.18 -0.84
N SER A 80 2.45 2.87 -0.98
CA SER A 80 2.33 2.15 -2.25
C SER A 80 0.91 2.19 -2.81
N LEU A 81 -0.09 1.99 -1.95
CA LEU A 81 -1.50 2.08 -2.32
C LEU A 81 -1.85 3.46 -2.88
N VAL A 82 -1.47 4.52 -2.16
CA VAL A 82 -1.76 5.89 -2.57
C VAL A 82 -0.95 6.26 -3.82
N ALA A 83 0.33 5.92 -3.89
CA ALA A 83 1.17 6.15 -5.07
C ALA A 83 0.60 5.46 -6.32
N GLY A 84 0.18 4.18 -6.19
CA GLY A 84 -0.47 3.44 -7.28
C GLY A 84 -1.74 4.13 -7.76
N THR A 85 -2.61 4.56 -6.84
CA THR A 85 -3.84 5.27 -7.20
C THR A 85 -3.58 6.66 -7.79
N THR A 86 -2.50 7.35 -7.42
CA THR A 86 -2.11 8.63 -8.04
C THR A 86 -1.80 8.47 -9.53
N ILE A 87 -0.95 7.50 -9.88
CA ILE A 87 -0.48 7.31 -11.27
C ILE A 87 -1.32 6.32 -12.09
N GLY A 88 -2.34 5.73 -11.50
CA GLY A 88 -3.17 4.74 -12.16
C GLY A 88 -2.53 3.36 -12.33
N ALA A 89 -1.48 3.07 -11.59
CA ALA A 89 -0.90 1.74 -11.51
C ALA A 89 -1.65 0.86 -10.51
N ILE A 90 -1.71 -0.43 -10.77
CA ILE A 90 -2.52 -1.39 -10.02
C ILE A 90 -1.62 -2.12 -9.03
N MET A 91 -1.86 -1.92 -7.75
CA MET A 91 -1.13 -2.59 -6.68
C MET A 91 -1.53 -4.07 -6.57
N VAL A 92 -0.55 -4.95 -6.35
CA VAL A 92 -0.76 -6.38 -6.08
C VAL A 92 -0.22 -6.70 -4.69
N PRO A 93 -1.07 -6.68 -3.65
CA PRO A 93 -0.66 -7.07 -2.31
C PRO A 93 -0.27 -8.56 -2.27
N ILE A 94 0.95 -8.84 -1.81
CA ILE A 94 1.48 -10.20 -1.73
C ILE A 94 1.72 -10.56 -0.26
N ASP A 95 1.10 -11.65 0.18
CA ASP A 95 1.28 -12.15 1.55
C ASP A 95 2.76 -12.47 1.82
N PRO A 96 3.36 -11.92 2.90
CA PRO A 96 4.78 -12.10 3.22
C PRO A 96 5.19 -13.57 3.47
N ARG A 97 4.22 -14.49 3.56
CA ARG A 97 4.45 -15.93 3.64
C ARG A 97 4.56 -16.62 2.27
N SER A 98 4.29 -15.90 1.17
CA SER A 98 4.37 -16.45 -0.18
C SER A 98 5.80 -16.83 -0.55
N ARG A 99 6.02 -18.04 -1.10
CA ARG A 99 7.32 -18.59 -1.48
C ARG A 99 7.21 -19.42 -2.77
N GLY A 100 8.35 -19.64 -3.43
CA GLY A 100 8.49 -20.57 -4.55
C GLY A 100 7.42 -20.39 -5.62
N ASP A 101 6.80 -21.49 -6.06
CA ASP A 101 5.80 -21.49 -7.15
C ASP A 101 4.62 -20.56 -6.89
N ARG A 102 4.20 -20.42 -5.63
CA ARG A 102 3.11 -19.50 -5.30
C ARG A 102 3.51 -18.04 -5.54
N LEU A 103 4.68 -17.61 -5.09
CA LEU A 103 5.17 -16.24 -5.29
C LEU A 103 5.40 -15.97 -6.77
N LYS A 104 6.04 -16.89 -7.47
CA LYS A 104 6.22 -16.86 -8.92
C LYS A 104 4.88 -16.68 -9.63
N TYR A 105 3.89 -17.52 -9.31
CA TYR A 105 2.56 -17.43 -9.91
C TYR A 105 1.91 -16.07 -9.71
N LEU A 106 1.93 -15.52 -8.48
CA LEU A 106 1.34 -14.20 -8.19
C LEU A 106 1.96 -13.10 -9.05
N LEU A 107 3.27 -13.09 -9.18
CA LEU A 107 4.01 -12.09 -9.95
C LEU A 107 3.79 -12.23 -11.46
N THR A 108 3.83 -13.45 -11.98
CA THR A 108 3.65 -13.71 -13.42
C THR A 108 2.20 -13.54 -13.85
N ASN A 109 1.25 -14.07 -13.09
CA ASN A 109 -0.18 -13.99 -13.41
C ASN A 109 -0.71 -12.55 -13.34
N SER A 110 -0.20 -11.75 -12.41
CA SER A 110 -0.54 -10.32 -12.34
C SER A 110 0.18 -9.47 -13.38
N GLY A 111 1.25 -9.98 -14.00
CA GLY A 111 2.09 -9.23 -14.91
C GLY A 111 2.88 -8.11 -14.23
N ALA A 112 3.28 -8.31 -12.95
CA ALA A 112 3.96 -7.30 -12.16
C ALA A 112 5.27 -6.85 -12.81
N LYS A 113 5.39 -5.55 -13.11
CA LYS A 113 6.59 -4.93 -13.70
C LYS A 113 7.57 -4.40 -12.66
N ALA A 114 7.09 -4.12 -11.45
CA ALA A 114 7.89 -3.71 -10.31
C ALA A 114 7.45 -4.44 -9.05
N VAL A 115 8.34 -4.51 -8.05
CA VAL A 115 7.99 -4.98 -6.70
C VAL A 115 8.59 -4.03 -5.67
N ILE A 116 7.76 -3.64 -4.72
CA ILE A 116 8.19 -3.02 -3.46
C ILE A 116 8.19 -4.13 -2.42
N VAL A 117 9.36 -4.43 -1.88
CA VAL A 117 9.56 -5.58 -1.00
C VAL A 117 10.22 -5.14 0.30
N SER A 118 9.79 -5.69 1.44
CA SER A 118 10.53 -5.51 2.68
C SER A 118 11.78 -6.39 2.71
N ILE A 119 12.81 -5.92 3.40
CA ILE A 119 14.13 -6.61 3.43
C ILE A 119 14.02 -8.07 3.90
N GLU A 120 13.14 -8.37 4.84
CA GLU A 120 12.91 -9.72 5.33
C GLU A 120 12.19 -10.65 4.34
N CYS A 121 11.60 -10.10 3.27
CA CYS A 121 10.97 -10.87 2.20
C CYS A 121 11.84 -10.94 0.93
N LEU A 122 12.99 -10.25 0.92
CA LEU A 122 13.83 -10.12 -0.27
C LEU A 122 14.41 -11.46 -0.74
N GLU A 123 14.91 -12.28 0.17
CA GLU A 123 15.46 -13.61 -0.16
C GLU A 123 14.44 -14.47 -0.92
N GLN A 124 13.18 -14.48 -0.45
CA GLN A 124 12.10 -15.23 -1.10
C GLN A 124 11.80 -14.72 -2.52
N LEU A 125 11.92 -13.40 -2.72
CA LEU A 125 11.77 -12.82 -4.05
C LEU A 125 12.95 -13.22 -4.95
N GLU A 126 14.17 -13.19 -4.45
CA GLU A 126 15.39 -13.57 -5.20
C GLU A 126 15.35 -14.99 -5.71
N GLU A 127 14.80 -15.94 -4.92
CA GLU A 127 14.63 -17.35 -5.33
C GLU A 127 13.84 -17.51 -6.63
N VAL A 128 12.89 -16.61 -6.92
CA VAL A 128 11.99 -16.71 -8.06
C VAL A 128 12.30 -15.73 -9.20
N LEU A 129 13.24 -14.80 -9.05
CA LEU A 129 13.52 -13.74 -10.02
C LEU A 129 13.81 -14.24 -11.43
N LYS A 130 14.54 -15.34 -11.56
CA LYS A 130 14.86 -15.93 -12.88
C LYS A 130 13.63 -16.38 -13.65
N ASP A 131 12.54 -16.66 -12.94
CA ASP A 131 11.29 -17.17 -13.50
C ASP A 131 10.22 -16.06 -13.70
N VAL A 132 10.58 -14.80 -13.43
CA VAL A 132 9.70 -13.62 -13.55
C VAL A 132 10.37 -12.55 -14.43
N PRO A 133 10.51 -12.80 -15.75
CA PRO A 133 11.29 -11.95 -16.66
C PRO A 133 10.69 -10.56 -16.87
N ASP A 134 9.39 -10.39 -16.64
CA ASP A 134 8.69 -9.09 -16.78
C ASP A 134 8.97 -8.13 -15.63
N LEU A 135 9.49 -8.63 -14.50
CA LEU A 135 9.84 -7.82 -13.36
C LEU A 135 11.13 -7.03 -13.63
N LYS A 136 10.99 -5.71 -13.80
CA LYS A 136 12.09 -4.83 -14.23
C LYS A 136 12.66 -3.97 -13.11
N PHE A 137 11.91 -3.77 -12.04
CA PHE A 137 12.32 -2.88 -10.97
C PHE A 137 11.97 -3.45 -9.58
N ILE A 138 12.93 -3.37 -8.66
CA ILE A 138 12.76 -3.81 -7.28
C ILE A 138 13.22 -2.67 -6.36
N ALA A 139 12.31 -2.21 -5.50
CA ALA A 139 12.60 -1.30 -4.41
C ALA A 139 12.48 -2.03 -3.07
N VAL A 140 13.50 -1.91 -2.25
CA VAL A 140 13.58 -2.59 -0.95
C VAL A 140 13.33 -1.59 0.17
N ALA A 141 12.28 -1.85 0.95
CA ALA A 141 12.00 -1.16 2.20
C ALA A 141 12.74 -1.87 3.34
N TYR A 142 13.39 -1.11 4.21
CA TYR A 142 14.12 -1.64 5.35
C TYR A 142 13.88 -0.80 6.61
N GLN A 143 13.95 -1.46 7.76
CA GLN A 143 13.91 -0.77 9.04
C GLN A 143 15.32 -0.32 9.40
N ARG A 144 15.56 0.98 9.46
CA ARG A 144 16.91 1.54 9.75
C ARG A 144 17.51 1.02 11.05
N ASP A 145 16.67 0.86 12.06
CA ASP A 145 17.08 0.41 13.39
C ASP A 145 17.67 -1.01 13.40
N LEU A 146 17.40 -1.81 12.37
CA LEU A 146 17.91 -3.18 12.25
C LEU A 146 19.27 -3.26 11.55
N GLY A 147 19.83 -2.13 11.08
CA GLY A 147 21.16 -2.07 10.49
C GLY A 147 21.41 -2.97 9.27
N MET A 148 20.35 -3.37 8.57
CA MET A 148 20.43 -4.23 7.39
C MET A 148 20.67 -3.40 6.13
N PRO A 149 21.88 -3.39 5.54
CA PRO A 149 22.13 -2.64 4.33
C PRO A 149 21.41 -3.26 3.13
N VAL A 150 20.81 -2.42 2.29
CA VAL A 150 20.26 -2.86 1.01
C VAL A 150 21.40 -3.05 0.02
N SER A 151 21.44 -4.20 -0.65
CA SER A 151 22.42 -4.45 -1.71
C SER A 151 22.30 -3.39 -2.82
N PRO A 152 23.43 -2.85 -3.35
CA PRO A 152 23.43 -1.89 -4.47
C PRO A 152 22.71 -2.38 -5.73
N LYS A 153 22.42 -3.67 -5.83
CA LYS A 153 21.63 -4.28 -6.90
C LYS A 153 20.19 -3.77 -6.92
N TYR A 154 19.66 -3.34 -5.76
CA TYR A 154 18.28 -2.91 -5.59
C TYR A 154 18.19 -1.45 -5.20
N HIS A 155 17.04 -0.86 -5.44
CA HIS A 155 16.76 0.50 -4.99
C HIS A 155 16.39 0.52 -3.51
N ALA A 156 17.12 1.28 -2.70
CA ALA A 156 16.80 1.49 -1.29
C ALA A 156 15.61 2.46 -1.19
N LEU A 157 14.42 1.95 -0.93
CA LEU A 157 13.17 2.74 -0.95
C LEU A 157 13.21 3.88 0.07
N ASN A 158 13.73 3.63 1.26
CA ASN A 158 13.79 4.64 2.33
C ASN A 158 14.55 5.91 1.90
N GLU A 159 15.61 5.78 1.07
CA GLU A 159 16.34 6.93 0.54
C GLU A 159 15.45 7.83 -0.34
N THR A 160 14.47 7.25 -1.04
CA THR A 160 13.50 8.03 -1.80
C THR A 160 12.44 8.66 -0.89
N LEU A 161 11.92 7.91 0.07
CA LEU A 161 10.84 8.38 0.95
C LEU A 161 11.30 9.50 1.91
N GLU A 162 12.59 9.59 2.19
CA GLU A 162 13.15 10.55 3.15
C GLU A 162 13.89 11.72 2.50
N LYS A 163 13.77 11.91 1.18
CA LYS A 163 14.31 13.09 0.51
C LYS A 163 13.68 14.35 1.08
N ASP A 164 14.49 15.38 1.30
CA ASP A 164 14.02 16.69 1.80
C ASP A 164 13.09 17.40 0.81
N THR A 165 13.29 17.15 -0.48
CA THR A 165 12.50 17.76 -1.56
C THR A 165 11.52 16.76 -2.17
N TRP A 166 10.31 17.22 -2.44
CA TRP A 166 9.31 16.45 -3.19
C TRP A 166 8.43 17.40 -4.01
N GLU A 167 7.79 16.85 -5.00
CA GLU A 167 6.83 17.56 -5.85
C GLU A 167 5.57 16.73 -5.98
N THR A 168 4.43 17.38 -6.01
CA THR A 168 3.16 16.73 -6.27
C THR A 168 3.17 16.10 -7.66
N VAL A 169 2.69 14.88 -7.76
CA VAL A 169 2.43 14.20 -9.02
C VAL A 169 0.96 14.41 -9.37
N ASP A 170 0.70 14.82 -10.62
CA ASP A 170 -0.67 15.02 -11.09
C ASP A 170 -1.49 13.71 -10.95
N GLN A 171 -2.74 13.85 -10.52
CA GLN A 171 -3.66 12.71 -10.42
C GLN A 171 -3.99 12.17 -11.81
N MET A 172 -3.63 10.91 -12.08
CA MET A 172 -3.83 10.27 -13.38
C MET A 172 -5.10 9.43 -13.45
N ILE A 173 -5.75 9.15 -12.31
CA ILE A 173 -7.03 8.47 -12.24
C ILE A 173 -8.16 9.48 -12.01
N MET A 174 -9.15 9.48 -12.89
CA MET A 174 -10.36 10.29 -12.76
C MET A 174 -11.64 9.42 -12.76
N ASP A 175 -11.57 8.16 -13.16
CA ASP A 175 -12.71 7.23 -13.16
C ASP A 175 -12.64 6.28 -11.98
N VAL A 176 -13.62 6.36 -11.08
CA VAL A 176 -13.74 5.48 -9.91
C VAL A 176 -13.88 3.98 -10.24
N ARG A 177 -14.17 3.65 -11.51
CA ARG A 177 -14.26 2.27 -11.97
C ARG A 177 -12.91 1.66 -12.34
N GLN A 178 -11.85 2.48 -12.44
CA GLN A 178 -10.50 1.96 -12.69
C GLN A 178 -10.06 1.08 -11.52
N PRO A 179 -9.39 -0.06 -11.81
CA PRO A 179 -8.84 -0.92 -10.77
C PRO A 179 -7.69 -0.20 -10.03
N MET A 180 -7.62 -0.42 -8.73
CA MET A 180 -6.52 0.08 -7.88
C MET A 180 -5.67 -1.06 -7.32
N GLU A 181 -6.26 -2.24 -7.17
CA GLU A 181 -5.59 -3.43 -6.62
C GLU A 181 -6.05 -4.71 -7.30
N ILE A 182 -5.18 -5.73 -7.26
CA ILE A 182 -5.55 -7.13 -7.52
C ILE A 182 -5.26 -7.93 -6.26
N ILE A 183 -6.30 -8.34 -5.53
CA ILE A 183 -6.18 -9.17 -4.32
C ILE A 183 -6.38 -10.63 -4.69
N TYR A 184 -5.36 -11.46 -4.39
CA TYR A 184 -5.44 -12.90 -4.64
C TYR A 184 -6.10 -13.63 -3.48
N THR A 185 -7.14 -14.40 -3.80
CA THR A 185 -7.85 -15.27 -2.86
C THR A 185 -7.41 -16.71 -3.02
N SER A 186 -7.31 -17.46 -1.91
CA SER A 186 -7.08 -18.90 -1.97
C SER A 186 -8.31 -19.58 -2.58
N GLY A 187 -8.19 -20.07 -3.80
CA GLY A 187 -9.18 -20.96 -4.39
C GLY A 187 -9.24 -22.28 -3.61
N THR A 188 -10.41 -22.87 -3.47
CA THR A 188 -10.59 -24.20 -2.83
C THR A 188 -10.04 -25.33 -3.67
N THR A 189 -9.78 -25.11 -4.96
CA THR A 189 -9.40 -26.13 -5.94
C THR A 189 -8.50 -25.55 -7.04
N GLY A 190 -7.22 -25.18 -6.72
CA GLY A 190 -6.29 -24.76 -7.74
C GLY A 190 -5.52 -23.47 -7.41
N ASP A 191 -4.99 -22.82 -8.43
CA ASP A 191 -4.21 -21.59 -8.30
C ASP A 191 -5.03 -20.43 -7.72
N PRO A 192 -4.39 -19.50 -6.98
CA PRO A 192 -5.06 -18.33 -6.44
C PRO A 192 -5.72 -17.48 -7.55
N LYS A 193 -6.92 -16.98 -7.29
CA LYS A 193 -7.66 -16.13 -8.23
C LYS A 193 -7.45 -14.66 -7.87
N GLY A 194 -7.00 -13.84 -8.83
CA GLY A 194 -6.88 -12.41 -8.70
C GLY A 194 -8.25 -11.73 -8.83
N VAL A 195 -8.65 -10.98 -7.80
CA VAL A 195 -9.87 -10.18 -7.79
C VAL A 195 -9.50 -8.72 -7.95
N ALA A 196 -9.90 -8.09 -9.05
CA ALA A 196 -9.66 -6.66 -9.28
C ALA A 196 -10.58 -5.81 -8.38
N ILE A 197 -9.98 -5.03 -7.51
CA ILE A 197 -10.64 -4.05 -6.65
C ILE A 197 -10.57 -2.70 -7.34
N ARG A 198 -11.72 -2.06 -7.50
CA ARG A 198 -11.84 -0.74 -8.14
C ARG A 198 -11.91 0.37 -7.10
N ASN A 199 -11.54 1.58 -7.47
CA ASN A 199 -11.57 2.75 -6.58
C ASN A 199 -12.96 2.98 -5.93
N ASN A 200 -14.06 2.73 -6.63
CA ASN A 200 -15.41 2.88 -6.07
C ASN A 200 -15.72 1.97 -4.86
N ARG A 201 -14.94 0.90 -4.68
CA ARG A 201 -15.09 0.01 -3.50
C ARG A 201 -14.72 0.71 -2.21
N THR A 202 -13.74 1.62 -2.23
CA THR A 202 -13.35 2.38 -1.03
C THR A 202 -14.50 3.24 -0.53
N GLY A 203 -15.18 3.96 -1.42
CA GLY A 203 -16.36 4.76 -1.06
C GLY A 203 -17.52 3.91 -0.52
N LEU A 204 -17.77 2.74 -1.14
CA LEU A 204 -18.80 1.82 -0.66
C LEU A 204 -18.49 1.29 0.75
N PHE A 205 -17.24 0.88 1.01
CA PHE A 205 -16.82 0.43 2.33
C PHE A 205 -16.97 1.54 3.37
N ASN A 206 -16.61 2.78 3.04
CA ASN A 206 -16.76 3.91 3.95
C ASN A 206 -18.23 4.14 4.33
N ILE A 207 -19.14 4.12 3.37
CA ILE A 207 -20.59 4.25 3.63
C ILE A 207 -21.10 3.10 4.50
N LEU A 208 -20.75 1.86 4.18
CA LEU A 208 -21.16 0.70 4.95
C LEU A 208 -20.65 0.76 6.39
N ASN A 209 -19.40 1.15 6.60
CA ASN A 209 -18.83 1.28 7.93
C ASN A 209 -19.49 2.39 8.75
N MET A 210 -19.85 3.52 8.15
CA MET A 210 -20.60 4.59 8.81
C MET A 210 -21.99 4.12 9.26
N ILE A 211 -22.68 3.31 8.46
CA ILE A 211 -24.04 2.83 8.75
C ILE A 211 -24.01 1.65 9.74
N VAL A 212 -23.15 0.67 9.50
CA VAL A 212 -23.12 -0.62 10.22
C VAL A 212 -22.33 -0.50 11.52
N TRP A 213 -21.10 0.00 11.46
CA TRP A 213 -20.18 0.06 12.61
C TRP A 213 -20.33 1.35 13.40
N LYS A 214 -20.85 2.43 12.79
CA LYS A 214 -21.09 3.74 13.42
C LYS A 214 -19.84 4.29 14.13
N TYR A 215 -18.68 4.19 13.46
CA TYR A 215 -17.43 4.70 13.99
C TYR A 215 -17.55 6.17 14.39
N LYS A 216 -16.97 6.51 15.55
CA LYS A 216 -16.94 7.84 16.11
C LYS A 216 -15.57 8.48 15.89
N LYS A 217 -15.50 9.80 15.98
CA LYS A 217 -14.29 10.58 15.74
C LYS A 217 -13.13 10.19 16.69
N ASP A 218 -13.43 9.74 17.89
CA ASP A 218 -12.45 9.40 18.91
C ASP A 218 -12.14 7.87 18.96
N ASP A 219 -12.72 7.09 18.05
CA ASP A 219 -12.42 5.66 17.97
C ASP A 219 -11.01 5.43 17.45
N ILE A 220 -10.39 4.37 17.98
CA ILE A 220 -9.13 3.84 17.49
C ILE A 220 -9.42 2.44 16.94
N LEU A 221 -9.17 2.25 15.65
CA LEU A 221 -9.35 0.96 15.00
C LEU A 221 -8.07 0.13 15.16
N TYR A 222 -8.18 -1.07 15.69
CA TYR A 222 -7.06 -2.01 15.78
C TYR A 222 -7.29 -3.21 14.89
N ASN A 223 -6.29 -3.58 14.10
CA ASN A 223 -6.37 -4.74 13.23
C ASN A 223 -5.05 -5.52 13.21
N GLY A 224 -5.09 -6.75 13.72
CA GLY A 224 -3.98 -7.69 13.69
C GLY A 224 -3.86 -8.48 12.38
N LEU A 225 -4.79 -8.31 11.43
CA LEU A 225 -4.74 -9.00 10.13
C LEU A 225 -3.73 -8.33 9.19
N SER A 226 -3.20 -9.12 8.26
CA SER A 226 -2.35 -8.58 7.20
C SER A 226 -3.14 -7.64 6.28
N LEU A 227 -2.56 -6.50 5.94
CA LEU A 227 -3.08 -5.55 4.94
C LEU A 227 -3.18 -6.17 3.53
N THR A 228 -2.54 -7.32 3.29
CA THR A 228 -2.71 -8.08 2.04
C THR A 228 -4.09 -8.73 1.91
N HIS A 229 -4.89 -8.70 2.98
CA HIS A 229 -6.27 -9.22 2.97
C HIS A 229 -7.28 -8.08 2.87
N GLY A 230 -8.24 -8.21 1.95
CA GLY A 230 -9.29 -7.21 1.72
C GLY A 230 -10.11 -6.85 2.95
N ASN A 231 -10.26 -7.75 3.94
CA ASN A 231 -10.97 -7.45 5.19
C ASN A 231 -10.23 -6.36 5.99
N ALA A 232 -8.90 -6.49 6.20
CA ALA A 232 -8.12 -5.49 6.93
C ALA A 232 -8.22 -4.10 6.28
N GLN A 233 -8.25 -4.06 4.96
CA GLN A 233 -8.42 -2.81 4.23
C GLN A 233 -9.85 -2.27 4.37
N ALA A 234 -10.86 -3.12 4.17
CA ALA A 234 -12.26 -2.70 4.10
C ALA A 234 -12.82 -2.19 5.44
N VAL A 235 -12.43 -2.81 6.56
CA VAL A 235 -12.99 -2.46 7.88
C VAL A 235 -12.06 -1.62 8.76
N THR A 236 -10.82 -1.41 8.34
CA THR A 236 -9.85 -0.67 9.17
C THR A 236 -9.14 0.42 8.36
N LEU A 237 -8.42 0.06 7.27
CA LEU A 237 -7.58 0.99 6.54
C LEU A 237 -8.40 2.11 5.87
N PHE A 238 -9.37 1.76 5.03
CA PHE A 238 -10.16 2.77 4.30
C PHE A 238 -11.09 3.58 5.20
N PRO A 239 -11.79 3.00 6.20
CA PRO A 239 -12.57 3.79 7.14
C PRO A 239 -11.74 4.80 7.92
N ALA A 240 -10.55 4.41 8.41
CA ALA A 240 -9.66 5.34 9.10
C ALA A 240 -9.25 6.50 8.19
N LEU A 241 -8.87 6.19 6.94
CA LEU A 241 -8.51 7.20 5.95
C LEU A 241 -9.65 8.19 5.67
N ALA A 242 -10.87 7.70 5.53
CA ALA A 242 -12.01 8.54 5.16
C ALA A 242 -12.52 9.40 6.33
N LEU A 243 -12.54 8.83 7.53
CA LEU A 243 -13.12 9.47 8.71
C LEU A 243 -12.11 10.33 9.49
N GLY A 244 -10.81 10.18 9.23
CA GLY A 244 -9.76 10.86 9.98
C GLY A 244 -9.62 10.34 11.41
N ILE A 245 -9.90 9.05 11.63
CA ILE A 245 -9.70 8.35 12.89
C ILE A 245 -8.44 7.50 12.82
N THR A 246 -7.83 7.19 13.96
CA THR A 246 -6.58 6.46 13.98
C THR A 246 -6.81 4.96 13.78
N ALA A 247 -6.08 4.34 12.86
CA ALA A 247 -5.98 2.89 12.78
C ALA A 247 -4.58 2.40 13.18
N VAL A 248 -4.53 1.37 14.01
CA VAL A 248 -3.30 0.75 14.51
C VAL A 248 -3.10 -0.60 13.82
N PHE A 249 -1.93 -0.83 13.25
CA PHE A 249 -1.56 -2.06 12.56
C PHE A 249 -0.37 -2.72 13.24
N SER A 250 -0.52 -3.98 13.61
CA SER A 250 0.58 -4.80 14.12
C SER A 250 1.29 -5.53 12.97
N PRO A 251 2.62 -5.65 12.99
CA PRO A 251 3.37 -6.38 11.96
C PRO A 251 3.13 -7.88 12.02
N ARG A 252 2.66 -8.39 13.17
CA ARG A 252 2.35 -9.81 13.39
C ARG A 252 1.11 -9.95 14.26
N PHE A 253 0.20 -10.83 13.84
CA PHE A 253 -0.87 -11.29 14.70
C PHE A 253 -0.29 -12.15 15.83
N THR A 254 -0.52 -11.75 17.09
CA THR A 254 -0.16 -12.53 18.28
C THR A 254 -1.36 -12.63 19.23
N LYS A 255 -1.64 -13.84 19.71
CA LYS A 255 -2.76 -14.08 20.66
C LYS A 255 -2.64 -13.30 21.98
N SER A 256 -1.45 -12.86 22.34
CA SER A 256 -1.17 -12.13 23.59
C SER A 256 -1.38 -10.61 23.49
N ARG A 257 -1.78 -10.09 22.33
CA ARG A 257 -1.98 -8.65 22.08
C ARG A 257 -3.42 -8.29 21.71
N ILE A 258 -4.36 -9.21 21.92
CA ILE A 258 -5.80 -8.98 21.71
C ILE A 258 -6.49 -9.02 23.07
#